data_0e77d9f16c098fbb16fb066b4cb1d0fb
#
_entry.id   0e77d9f16c098fbb16fb066b4cb1d0fb
#
_cell.length_a   1.000
_cell.length_b   1.000
_cell.length_c   1.000
_cell.angle_alpha   90.00
_cell.angle_beta   90.00
_cell.angle_gamma   90.00
#
_symmetry.space_group_name_H-M   'P 1'
#
loop_
_entity.id
_entity.type
_entity.pdbx_description
1 polymer ?
#
loop_
_entity_poly.entity_id
_entity_poly.type
_entity_poly.pdbx_seq_one_letter_code
_entity_poly.pdbx_strand_id
1 'polypeptide(L)'
;MNSLIQYILYTLILVALAYPLGLYIRKVMDGQPTWFTNLLQPAEEAFYKIMGVEREEQMNWKKYLWAILAFSGVGFVFLFFLQLLQGYLPANPQGLPGVSWHLSFNTTASFVSNTNWQSYNGESTLSYLSQALGLTVQNFVSAATGIAALFAFIRGLRSAQTEALGSFWVDMTRTVLYILLPLNLIIALMLVGGGVIQNLKGAESVPLVEPIALSAQGEILEGAHIDLATKTVSLEGQVVPGAQIITEQFVPMGPAASQVAIKQSGTNGGGFMGTNSAHPLENPNPFTNLV
;
A
#
# COMPACT_ATOMS: atom_id res chain seq x y z
N MET A 1 -29.49 -1.79 12.03
CA MET A 1 -29.87 -2.23 10.67
C MET A 1 -29.66 -3.73 10.60
N ASN A 2 -30.57 -4.51 10.02
CA ASN A 2 -30.42 -5.96 9.95
C ASN A 2 -29.18 -6.30 9.11
N SER A 3 -28.30 -7.17 9.60
CA SER A 3 -27.04 -7.56 8.92
C SER A 3 -27.27 -8.05 7.49
N LEU A 4 -28.38 -8.77 7.24
CA LEU A 4 -28.74 -9.25 5.91
C LEU A 4 -28.98 -8.08 4.92
N ILE A 5 -29.68 -7.04 5.36
CA ILE A 5 -29.94 -5.85 4.53
C ILE A 5 -28.63 -5.13 4.23
N GLN A 6 -27.72 -5.06 5.17
CA GLN A 6 -26.41 -4.47 5.00
C GLN A 6 -25.57 -5.20 3.94
N TYR A 7 -25.52 -6.54 4.00
CA TYR A 7 -24.81 -7.34 2.98
C TYR A 7 -25.42 -7.21 1.59
N ILE A 8 -26.76 -7.25 1.51
CA ILE A 8 -27.45 -7.08 0.22
C ILE A 8 -27.17 -5.70 -0.37
N LEU A 9 -27.29 -4.64 0.44
CA LEU A 9 -27.05 -3.28 -0.02
C LEU A 9 -25.61 -3.07 -0.49
N TYR A 10 -24.64 -3.57 0.30
CA TYR A 10 -23.22 -3.54 -0.06
C TYR A 10 -22.95 -4.23 -1.40
N THR A 11 -23.49 -5.45 -1.58
CA THR A 11 -23.32 -6.22 -2.81
C THR A 11 -23.93 -5.51 -4.01
N LEU A 12 -25.14 -4.93 -3.86
CA LEU A 12 -25.80 -4.19 -4.94
C LEU A 12 -25.02 -2.95 -5.34
N ILE A 13 -24.51 -2.18 -4.37
CA ILE A 13 -23.68 -1.00 -4.65
C ILE A 13 -22.39 -1.42 -5.37
N LEU A 14 -21.71 -2.48 -4.90
CA LEU A 14 -20.49 -2.99 -5.52
C LEU A 14 -20.73 -3.36 -7.00
N VAL A 15 -21.78 -4.14 -7.28
CA VAL A 15 -22.12 -4.53 -8.66
C VAL A 15 -22.50 -3.34 -9.52
N ALA A 16 -23.27 -2.39 -8.96
CA ALA A 16 -23.64 -1.17 -9.67
C ALA A 16 -22.44 -0.29 -10.04
N LEU A 17 -21.41 -0.22 -9.18
CA LEU A 17 -20.18 0.51 -9.45
C LEU A 17 -19.21 -0.26 -10.35
N ALA A 18 -19.17 -1.58 -10.26
CA ALA A 18 -18.29 -2.41 -11.09
C ALA A 18 -18.61 -2.31 -12.59
N TYR A 19 -19.88 -2.17 -12.95
CA TYR A 19 -20.28 -2.11 -14.36
C TYR A 19 -19.72 -0.88 -15.10
N PRO A 20 -19.95 0.39 -14.65
CA PRO A 20 -19.39 1.56 -15.32
C PRO A 20 -17.84 1.59 -15.27
N LEU A 21 -17.23 1.12 -14.18
CA LEU A 21 -15.79 0.99 -14.09
C LEU A 21 -15.24 -0.01 -15.10
N GLY A 22 -15.87 -1.16 -15.26
CA GLY A 22 -15.49 -2.16 -16.27
C GLY A 22 -15.57 -1.65 -17.70
N LEU A 23 -16.62 -0.86 -18.02
CA LEU A 23 -16.72 -0.20 -19.33
C LEU A 23 -15.61 0.83 -19.56
N TYR A 24 -15.25 1.58 -18.53
CA TYR A 24 -14.15 2.54 -18.56
C TYR A 24 -12.81 1.83 -18.79
N ILE A 25 -12.51 0.79 -18.00
CA ILE A 25 -11.30 -0.02 -18.13
C ILE A 25 -11.18 -0.60 -19.54
N ARG A 26 -12.28 -1.14 -20.08
CA ARG A 26 -12.31 -1.64 -21.46
C ARG A 26 -11.92 -0.55 -22.46
N LYS A 27 -12.49 0.66 -22.38
CA LYS A 27 -12.13 1.77 -23.27
C LYS A 27 -10.66 2.12 -23.22
N VAL A 28 -10.08 2.18 -22.01
CA VAL A 28 -8.66 2.44 -21.81
C VAL A 28 -7.79 1.37 -22.48
N MET A 29 -8.11 0.09 -22.23
CA MET A 29 -7.30 -1.03 -22.73
C MET A 29 -7.46 -1.25 -24.25
N ASP A 30 -8.60 -0.87 -24.82
CA ASP A 30 -8.83 -0.84 -26.27
C ASP A 30 -8.21 0.43 -26.92
N GLY A 31 -7.55 1.32 -26.16
CA GLY A 31 -6.91 2.53 -26.66
C GLY A 31 -7.89 3.60 -27.13
N GLN A 32 -9.15 3.52 -26.70
CA GLN A 32 -10.18 4.50 -27.03
C GLN A 32 -10.02 5.77 -26.17
N PRO A 33 -10.37 6.96 -26.70
CA PRO A 33 -10.27 8.20 -25.94
C PRO A 33 -11.18 8.19 -24.72
N THR A 34 -10.63 8.67 -23.61
CA THR A 34 -11.29 8.83 -22.30
C THR A 34 -11.25 10.30 -21.87
N TRP A 35 -11.90 10.65 -20.77
CA TRP A 35 -11.86 12.00 -20.22
C TRP A 35 -10.45 12.50 -19.87
N PHE A 36 -9.54 11.58 -19.53
CA PHE A 36 -8.18 11.89 -19.15
C PHE A 36 -7.18 11.83 -20.33
N THR A 37 -7.61 11.43 -21.53
CA THR A 37 -6.70 11.22 -22.67
C THR A 37 -5.90 12.49 -22.99
N ASN A 38 -6.57 13.63 -23.15
CA ASN A 38 -5.88 14.88 -23.50
C ASN A 38 -4.87 15.33 -22.42
N LEU A 39 -5.12 14.99 -21.16
CA LEU A 39 -4.24 15.36 -20.04
C LEU A 39 -3.05 14.39 -19.90
N LEU A 40 -3.28 13.09 -20.06
CA LEU A 40 -2.31 12.05 -19.74
C LEU A 40 -1.58 11.49 -20.96
N GLN A 41 -2.06 11.73 -22.18
CA GLN A 41 -1.42 11.27 -23.41
C GLN A 41 0.04 11.75 -23.55
N PRO A 42 0.40 13.00 -23.22
CA PRO A 42 1.81 13.42 -23.30
C PRO A 42 2.73 12.60 -22.37
N ALA A 43 2.23 12.21 -21.19
CA ALA A 43 2.96 11.34 -20.28
C ALA A 43 3.06 9.90 -20.84
N GLU A 44 1.97 9.37 -21.39
CA GLU A 44 1.95 8.05 -22.06
C GLU A 44 3.00 7.99 -23.19
N GLU A 45 3.03 9.00 -24.06
CA GLU A 45 3.98 9.08 -25.18
C GLU A 45 5.44 9.23 -24.70
N ALA A 46 5.65 10.01 -23.63
CA ALA A 46 6.97 10.13 -23.01
C ALA A 46 7.47 8.79 -22.47
N PHE A 47 6.61 8.02 -21.80
CA PHE A 47 6.96 6.67 -21.32
C PHE A 47 7.30 5.73 -22.47
N TYR A 48 6.50 5.69 -23.54
CA TYR A 48 6.79 4.85 -24.72
C TYR A 48 8.12 5.23 -25.35
N LYS A 49 8.39 6.52 -25.51
CA LYS A 49 9.67 7.01 -26.05
C LYS A 49 10.86 6.62 -25.18
N ILE A 50 10.75 6.75 -23.86
CA ILE A 50 11.83 6.40 -22.90
C ILE A 50 12.10 4.88 -22.94
N MET A 51 11.04 4.07 -23.02
CA MET A 51 11.15 2.62 -23.02
C MET A 51 11.43 2.02 -24.41
N GLY A 52 11.41 2.84 -25.47
CA GLY A 52 11.57 2.37 -26.85
C GLY A 52 10.45 1.41 -27.30
N VAL A 53 9.21 1.67 -26.85
CA VAL A 53 8.04 0.84 -27.11
C VAL A 53 7.15 1.53 -28.13
N GLU A 54 6.66 0.78 -29.11
CA GLU A 54 5.65 1.27 -30.05
C GLU A 54 4.24 1.01 -29.52
N ARG A 55 3.33 1.95 -29.74
CA ARG A 55 1.94 1.88 -29.25
C ARG A 55 1.17 0.66 -29.79
N GLU A 56 1.46 0.26 -31.01
CA GLU A 56 0.85 -0.86 -31.72
C GLU A 56 1.66 -2.16 -31.57
N GLU A 57 2.71 -2.19 -30.74
CA GLU A 57 3.54 -3.37 -30.54
C GLU A 57 2.70 -4.58 -30.15
N GLN A 58 2.98 -5.71 -30.79
CA GLN A 58 2.33 -6.99 -30.51
C GLN A 58 3.36 -7.99 -30.02
N MET A 59 3.06 -8.58 -28.88
CA MET A 59 3.88 -9.62 -28.25
C MET A 59 3.18 -10.96 -28.33
N ASN A 60 3.94 -12.02 -28.65
CA ASN A 60 3.48 -13.37 -28.37
C ASN A 60 3.61 -13.67 -26.87
N TRP A 61 3.05 -14.80 -26.42
CA TRP A 61 3.01 -15.14 -25.00
C TRP A 61 4.40 -15.24 -24.35
N LYS A 62 5.44 -15.69 -25.09
CA LYS A 62 6.80 -15.78 -24.56
C LYS A 62 7.41 -14.41 -24.31
N LYS A 63 7.29 -13.50 -25.28
CA LYS A 63 7.79 -12.13 -25.17
C LYS A 63 7.05 -11.37 -24.03
N TYR A 64 5.74 -11.57 -23.95
CA TYR A 64 4.91 -10.96 -22.90
C TYR A 64 5.31 -11.48 -21.51
N LEU A 65 5.47 -12.79 -21.35
CA LEU A 65 5.92 -13.41 -20.10
C LEU A 65 7.31 -12.90 -19.67
N TRP A 66 8.26 -12.85 -20.60
CA TRP A 66 9.60 -12.34 -20.32
C TRP A 66 9.58 -10.86 -19.93
N ALA A 67 8.71 -10.04 -20.50
CA ALA A 67 8.53 -8.65 -20.10
C ALA A 67 8.02 -8.53 -18.65
N ILE A 68 7.02 -9.34 -18.25
CA ILE A 68 6.54 -9.43 -16.86
C ILE A 68 7.68 -9.83 -15.91
N LEU A 69 8.41 -10.91 -16.24
CA LEU A 69 9.47 -11.42 -15.37
C LEU A 69 10.64 -10.43 -15.24
N ALA A 70 11.04 -9.79 -16.33
CA ALA A 70 12.09 -8.78 -16.32
C ALA A 70 11.68 -7.56 -15.48
N PHE A 71 10.46 -7.03 -15.67
CA PHE A 71 9.92 -5.93 -14.90
C PHE A 71 9.84 -6.26 -13.40
N SER A 72 9.27 -7.42 -13.07
CA SER A 72 9.18 -7.90 -11.68
C SER A 72 10.55 -8.12 -11.06
N GLY A 73 11.51 -8.65 -11.83
CA GLY A 73 12.89 -8.85 -11.38
C GLY A 73 13.61 -7.54 -11.07
N VAL A 74 13.44 -6.50 -11.91
CA VAL A 74 13.98 -5.16 -11.62
C VAL A 74 13.34 -4.58 -10.35
N GLY A 75 12.02 -4.67 -10.23
CA GLY A 75 11.30 -4.24 -9.02
C GLY A 75 11.77 -4.98 -7.77
N PHE A 76 12.03 -6.29 -7.89
CA PHE A 76 12.57 -7.11 -6.81
C PHE A 76 13.94 -6.62 -6.36
N VAL A 77 14.88 -6.47 -7.28
CA VAL A 77 16.23 -6.01 -6.97
C VAL A 77 16.20 -4.63 -6.35
N PHE A 78 15.43 -3.71 -6.93
CA PHE A 78 15.29 -2.35 -6.42
C PHE A 78 14.74 -2.32 -4.99
N LEU A 79 13.61 -2.97 -4.73
CA LEU A 79 12.96 -2.97 -3.41
C LEU A 79 13.82 -3.68 -2.35
N PHE A 80 14.48 -4.77 -2.72
CA PHE A 80 15.37 -5.51 -1.81
C PHE A 80 16.51 -4.62 -1.30
N PHE A 81 17.24 -3.98 -2.21
CA PHE A 81 18.35 -3.11 -1.83
C PHE A 81 17.91 -1.81 -1.17
N LEU A 82 16.76 -1.25 -1.56
CA LEU A 82 16.22 -0.06 -0.91
C LEU A 82 16.00 -0.29 0.60
N GLN A 83 15.45 -1.44 0.98
CA GLN A 83 15.23 -1.80 2.38
C GLN A 83 16.54 -2.05 3.13
N LEU A 84 17.49 -2.77 2.53
CA LEU A 84 18.81 -3.01 3.13
C LEU A 84 19.56 -1.71 3.41
N LEU A 85 19.44 -0.73 2.52
CA LEU A 85 20.20 0.52 2.56
C LEU A 85 19.45 1.67 3.24
N GLN A 86 18.21 1.48 3.70
CA GLN A 86 17.38 2.58 4.20
C GLN A 86 18.02 3.42 5.31
N GLY A 87 18.88 2.83 6.12
CA GLY A 87 19.60 3.55 7.19
C GLY A 87 20.57 4.64 6.69
N TYR A 88 20.97 4.57 5.42
CA TYR A 88 21.84 5.55 4.76
C TYR A 88 21.07 6.50 3.83
N LEU A 89 19.79 6.28 3.65
CA LEU A 89 18.98 7.02 2.70
C LEU A 89 18.19 8.16 3.37
N PRO A 90 17.80 9.20 2.63
CA PRO A 90 17.01 10.30 3.17
C PRO A 90 15.58 9.87 3.53
N ALA A 91 14.79 10.82 4.07
CA ALA A 91 13.41 10.61 4.52
C ALA A 91 13.26 9.46 5.54
N ASN A 92 14.22 9.41 6.47
CA ASN A 92 14.25 8.49 7.61
C ASN A 92 14.28 9.30 8.92
N PRO A 93 13.20 10.01 9.28
CA PRO A 93 13.20 10.93 10.43
C PRO A 93 13.36 10.21 11.77
N GLN A 94 13.09 8.93 11.83
CA GLN A 94 13.25 8.10 13.03
C GLN A 94 14.64 7.46 13.15
N GLY A 95 15.51 7.61 12.14
CA GLY A 95 16.84 7.01 12.11
C GLY A 95 16.83 5.48 12.10
N LEU A 96 15.83 4.86 11.49
CA LEU A 96 15.68 3.41 11.44
C LEU A 96 16.86 2.78 10.69
N PRO A 97 17.42 1.67 11.22
CA PRO A 97 18.53 0.96 10.58
C PRO A 97 18.09 0.26 9.30
N GLY A 98 19.04 -0.24 8.53
CA GLY A 98 18.77 -1.13 7.40
C GLY A 98 18.00 -2.38 7.85
N VAL A 99 17.06 -2.81 7.05
CA VAL A 99 16.26 -4.03 7.30
C VAL A 99 17.16 -5.25 7.12
N SER A 100 16.98 -6.30 7.94
CA SER A 100 17.74 -7.54 7.77
C SER A 100 17.49 -8.19 6.39
N TRP A 101 18.49 -8.89 5.85
CA TRP A 101 18.40 -9.40 4.48
C TRP A 101 17.23 -10.39 4.26
N HIS A 102 16.94 -11.24 5.25
CA HIS A 102 15.83 -12.20 5.15
C HIS A 102 14.46 -11.51 5.21
N LEU A 103 14.33 -10.49 6.04
CA LEU A 103 13.09 -9.70 6.08
C LEU A 103 12.92 -8.89 4.80
N SER A 104 14.00 -8.28 4.30
CA SER A 104 13.99 -7.56 3.02
C SER A 104 13.61 -8.48 1.85
N PHE A 105 14.16 -9.72 1.82
CA PHE A 105 13.82 -10.70 0.80
C PHE A 105 12.34 -11.11 0.89
N ASN A 106 11.86 -11.45 2.09
CA ASN A 106 10.47 -11.84 2.32
C ASN A 106 9.51 -10.73 1.91
N THR A 107 9.75 -9.49 2.38
CA THR A 107 8.95 -8.31 2.04
C THR A 107 8.95 -8.06 0.54
N THR A 108 10.10 -8.12 -0.10
CA THR A 108 10.23 -7.89 -1.55
C THR A 108 9.47 -8.93 -2.35
N ALA A 109 9.62 -10.21 -2.03
CA ALA A 109 8.89 -11.30 -2.69
C ALA A 109 7.37 -11.12 -2.55
N SER A 110 6.93 -10.73 -1.36
CA SER A 110 5.54 -10.47 -1.04
C SER A 110 4.98 -9.29 -1.86
N PHE A 111 5.66 -8.17 -1.92
CA PHE A 111 5.17 -6.96 -2.59
C PHE A 111 5.25 -7.05 -4.12
N VAL A 112 6.29 -7.66 -4.66
CA VAL A 112 6.42 -7.87 -6.12
C VAL A 112 5.36 -8.82 -6.65
N SER A 113 4.94 -9.82 -5.86
CA SER A 113 3.89 -10.76 -6.23
C SER A 113 2.46 -10.28 -5.94
N ASN A 114 2.27 -9.03 -5.50
CA ASN A 114 0.99 -8.46 -5.10
C ASN A 114 0.32 -9.16 -3.90
N THR A 115 1.07 -9.91 -3.11
CA THR A 115 0.52 -10.66 -1.96
C THR A 115 0.47 -9.80 -0.68
N ASN A 116 1.51 -9.03 -0.44
CA ASN A 116 1.68 -8.02 0.61
C ASN A 116 1.53 -8.51 2.06
N TRP A 117 1.85 -9.78 2.36
CA TRP A 117 1.99 -10.17 3.77
C TRP A 117 3.22 -9.52 4.39
N GLN A 118 3.06 -9.14 5.64
CA GLN A 118 4.07 -8.44 6.42
C GLN A 118 4.37 -9.21 7.70
N SER A 119 5.64 -9.52 7.94
CA SER A 119 6.16 -10.05 9.20
C SER A 119 6.87 -8.98 10.04
N TYR A 120 6.43 -7.74 9.93
CA TYR A 120 6.96 -6.55 10.59
C TYR A 120 5.87 -5.48 10.70
N ASN A 121 6.08 -4.51 11.58
CA ASN A 121 5.26 -3.31 11.66
C ASN A 121 5.93 -2.21 10.82
N GLY A 122 5.25 -1.75 9.77
CA GLY A 122 5.81 -0.78 8.83
C GLY A 122 6.21 0.54 9.48
N GLU A 123 5.39 1.02 10.42
CA GLU A 123 5.57 2.26 11.17
C GLU A 123 6.82 2.28 12.08
N SER A 124 7.32 1.12 12.48
CA SER A 124 8.50 0.99 13.36
C SER A 124 9.71 0.36 12.66
N THR A 125 9.57 -0.14 11.44
CA THR A 125 10.61 -0.88 10.73
C THR A 125 11.10 -0.17 9.48
N LEU A 126 10.22 0.57 8.78
CA LEU A 126 10.52 1.12 7.47
C LEU A 126 10.54 2.64 7.46
N SER A 127 11.58 3.21 6.85
CA SER A 127 11.67 4.64 6.58
C SER A 127 10.59 5.10 5.61
N TYR A 128 10.27 6.39 5.59
CA TYR A 128 9.28 6.93 4.65
C TYR A 128 9.70 6.76 3.19
N LEU A 129 11.01 6.78 2.91
CA LEU A 129 11.48 6.49 1.57
C LEU A 129 11.20 5.03 1.17
N SER A 130 11.47 4.07 2.07
CA SER A 130 11.16 2.66 1.85
C SER A 130 9.65 2.44 1.69
N GLN A 131 8.82 3.12 2.49
CA GLN A 131 7.38 3.06 2.39
C GLN A 131 6.87 3.66 1.06
N ALA A 132 7.29 4.90 0.71
CA ALA A 132 6.75 5.62 -0.44
C ALA A 132 7.35 5.13 -1.77
N LEU A 133 8.68 5.15 -1.91
CA LEU A 133 9.35 4.78 -3.16
C LEU A 133 9.46 3.26 -3.33
N GLY A 134 9.51 2.52 -2.23
CA GLY A 134 9.57 1.07 -2.24
C GLY A 134 8.18 0.44 -2.28
N LEU A 135 7.55 0.31 -1.13
CA LEU A 135 6.31 -0.45 -0.98
C LEU A 135 5.15 0.14 -1.78
N THR A 136 4.93 1.46 -1.71
CA THR A 136 3.82 2.11 -2.41
C THR A 136 3.97 2.00 -3.93
N VAL A 137 5.20 2.15 -4.46
CA VAL A 137 5.45 1.93 -5.90
C VAL A 137 5.17 0.49 -6.26
N GLN A 138 5.62 -0.49 -5.46
CA GLN A 138 5.31 -1.90 -5.74
C GLN A 138 3.82 -2.20 -5.65
N ASN A 139 3.10 -1.65 -4.69
CA ASN A 139 1.64 -1.78 -4.63
C ASN A 139 0.97 -1.31 -5.92
N PHE A 140 1.48 -0.23 -6.49
CA PHE A 140 0.96 0.34 -7.73
C PHE A 140 1.27 -0.55 -8.95
N VAL A 141 2.56 -0.89 -9.12
CA VAL A 141 3.01 -1.58 -10.32
C VAL A 141 2.73 -3.08 -10.31
N SER A 142 2.66 -3.73 -9.14
CA SER A 142 2.26 -5.14 -9.05
C SER A 142 0.78 -5.33 -9.40
N ALA A 143 -0.08 -4.41 -8.96
CA ALA A 143 -1.49 -4.38 -9.36
C ALA A 143 -1.63 -4.16 -10.87
N ALA A 144 -0.90 -3.20 -11.43
CA ALA A 144 -0.89 -2.93 -12.87
C ALA A 144 -0.38 -4.14 -13.67
N THR A 145 0.63 -4.84 -13.18
CA THR A 145 1.13 -6.10 -13.78
C THR A 145 0.05 -7.18 -13.80
N GLY A 146 -0.70 -7.33 -12.70
CA GLY A 146 -1.82 -8.26 -12.63
C GLY A 146 -2.93 -7.95 -13.62
N ILE A 147 -3.30 -6.68 -13.76
CA ILE A 147 -4.30 -6.22 -14.74
C ILE A 147 -3.78 -6.47 -16.18
N ALA A 148 -2.52 -6.13 -16.47
CA ALA A 148 -1.91 -6.37 -17.79
C ALA A 148 -1.93 -7.87 -18.14
N ALA A 149 -1.54 -8.74 -17.21
CA ALA A 149 -1.60 -10.20 -17.40
C ALA A 149 -3.03 -10.70 -17.64
N LEU A 150 -4.02 -10.16 -16.92
CA LEU A 150 -5.43 -10.48 -17.12
C LEU A 150 -5.89 -10.11 -18.53
N PHE A 151 -5.53 -8.94 -19.05
CA PHE A 151 -5.88 -8.54 -20.41
C PHE A 151 -5.20 -9.38 -21.47
N ALA A 152 -3.93 -9.75 -21.27
CA ALA A 152 -3.26 -10.72 -22.16
C ALA A 152 -3.99 -12.06 -22.17
N PHE A 153 -4.41 -12.57 -21.01
CA PHE A 153 -5.19 -13.80 -20.89
C PHE A 153 -6.55 -13.70 -21.60
N ILE A 154 -7.30 -12.60 -21.40
CA ILE A 154 -8.59 -12.37 -22.08
C ILE A 154 -8.39 -12.32 -23.60
N ARG A 155 -7.33 -11.65 -24.10
CA ARG A 155 -7.04 -11.59 -25.53
C ARG A 155 -6.70 -12.98 -26.07
N GLY A 156 -5.92 -13.78 -25.34
CA GLY A 156 -5.62 -15.17 -25.69
C GLY A 156 -6.86 -16.04 -25.81
N LEU A 157 -7.84 -15.89 -24.92
CA LEU A 157 -9.11 -16.63 -25.01
C LEU A 157 -10.01 -16.16 -26.16
N ARG A 158 -9.99 -14.86 -26.48
CA ARG A 158 -10.79 -14.30 -27.60
C ARG A 158 -10.24 -14.60 -28.98
N SER A 159 -8.94 -14.76 -29.08
CA SER A 159 -8.22 -14.83 -30.37
C SER A 159 -7.94 -16.28 -30.74
N ALA A 160 -8.88 -16.91 -31.44
CA ALA A 160 -8.72 -18.30 -31.89
C ALA A 160 -7.63 -18.52 -32.98
N GLN A 161 -7.11 -17.44 -33.58
CA GLN A 161 -6.24 -17.53 -34.77
C GLN A 161 -5.00 -16.61 -34.74
N THR A 162 -4.75 -15.88 -33.66
CA THR A 162 -3.57 -15.00 -33.54
C THR A 162 -2.79 -15.29 -32.27
N GLU A 163 -1.45 -15.27 -32.37
CA GLU A 163 -0.56 -15.38 -31.22
C GLU A 163 -0.34 -13.99 -30.50
N ALA A 164 -0.97 -12.93 -31.02
CA ALA A 164 -0.77 -11.57 -30.56
C ALA A 164 -1.60 -11.29 -29.29
N LEU A 165 -0.91 -11.02 -28.19
CA LEU A 165 -1.51 -10.71 -26.88
C LEU A 165 -1.52 -9.22 -26.53
N GLY A 166 -1.07 -8.34 -27.44
CA GLY A 166 -0.79 -6.93 -27.14
C GLY A 166 0.63 -6.74 -26.61
N SER A 167 0.92 -5.58 -26.05
CA SER A 167 2.21 -5.28 -25.42
C SER A 167 2.06 -5.10 -23.92
N PHE A 168 2.88 -5.81 -23.14
CA PHE A 168 2.94 -5.65 -21.66
C PHE A 168 3.20 -4.19 -21.27
N TRP A 169 4.12 -3.52 -21.96
CA TRP A 169 4.50 -2.15 -21.64
C TRP A 169 3.37 -1.15 -21.88
N VAL A 170 2.61 -1.37 -22.97
CA VAL A 170 1.43 -0.56 -23.28
C VAL A 170 0.33 -0.78 -22.24
N ASP A 171 0.03 -2.05 -21.94
CA ASP A 171 -0.99 -2.42 -20.96
C ASP A 171 -0.65 -1.89 -19.57
N MET A 172 0.62 -2.01 -19.17
CA MET A 172 1.14 -1.51 -17.90
C MET A 172 1.00 0.01 -17.80
N THR A 173 1.48 0.74 -18.83
CA THR A 173 1.44 2.21 -18.85
C THR A 173 0.00 2.72 -18.80
N ARG A 174 -0.90 2.14 -19.59
CA ARG A 174 -2.32 2.53 -19.60
C ARG A 174 -2.99 2.22 -18.27
N THR A 175 -2.74 1.07 -17.69
CA THR A 175 -3.27 0.69 -16.38
C THR A 175 -2.84 1.68 -15.31
N VAL A 176 -1.55 2.03 -15.27
CA VAL A 176 -1.02 2.98 -14.30
C VAL A 176 -1.63 4.37 -14.50
N LEU A 177 -1.54 4.93 -15.72
CA LEU A 177 -1.88 6.33 -15.96
C LEU A 177 -3.38 6.59 -15.98
N TYR A 178 -4.17 5.72 -16.62
CA TYR A 178 -5.58 6.00 -16.87
C TYR A 178 -6.53 5.33 -15.89
N ILE A 179 -6.10 4.25 -15.22
CA ILE A 179 -6.97 3.52 -14.29
C ILE A 179 -6.55 3.79 -12.85
N LEU A 180 -5.35 3.35 -12.47
CA LEU A 180 -4.93 3.38 -11.07
C LEU A 180 -4.66 4.80 -10.57
N LEU A 181 -3.95 5.63 -11.32
CA LEU A 181 -3.57 6.97 -10.87
C LEU A 181 -4.77 7.88 -10.59
N PRO A 182 -5.76 8.04 -11.49
CA PRO A 182 -6.92 8.87 -11.22
C PRO A 182 -7.77 8.34 -10.06
N LEU A 183 -7.97 7.02 -10.01
CA LEU A 183 -8.75 6.38 -8.95
C LEU A 183 -8.10 6.60 -7.59
N ASN A 184 -6.80 6.33 -7.50
CA ASN A 184 -6.05 6.48 -6.24
C ASN A 184 -5.97 7.93 -5.76
N LEU A 185 -5.88 8.90 -6.67
CA LEU A 185 -5.90 10.31 -6.30
C LEU A 185 -7.22 10.68 -5.63
N ILE A 186 -8.35 10.24 -6.19
CA ILE A 186 -9.67 10.49 -5.62
C ILE A 186 -9.79 9.83 -4.25
N ILE A 187 -9.44 8.54 -4.13
CA ILE A 187 -9.51 7.80 -2.88
C ILE A 187 -8.60 8.43 -1.82
N ALA A 188 -7.36 8.79 -2.17
CA ALA A 188 -6.44 9.43 -1.23
C ALA A 188 -6.97 10.77 -0.70
N LEU A 189 -7.59 11.60 -1.55
CA LEU A 189 -8.23 12.84 -1.12
C LEU A 189 -9.42 12.59 -0.19
N MET A 190 -10.22 11.57 -0.45
CA MET A 190 -11.32 11.16 0.43
C MET A 190 -10.80 10.68 1.79
N LEU A 191 -9.74 9.88 1.80
CA LEU A 191 -9.11 9.39 3.03
C LEU A 191 -8.51 10.52 3.87
N VAL A 192 -7.79 11.46 3.24
CA VAL A 192 -7.27 12.67 3.92
C VAL A 192 -8.41 13.49 4.48
N GLY A 193 -9.47 13.73 3.71
CA GLY A 193 -10.69 14.40 4.18
C GLY A 193 -11.39 13.68 5.31
N GLY A 194 -11.25 12.35 5.39
CA GLY A 194 -11.72 11.49 6.48
C GLY A 194 -10.80 11.44 7.70
N GLY A 195 -9.65 12.13 7.68
CA GLY A 195 -8.72 12.20 8.82
C GLY A 195 -7.58 11.18 8.82
N VAL A 196 -7.37 10.45 7.72
CA VAL A 196 -6.19 9.59 7.58
C VAL A 196 -4.93 10.43 7.42
N ILE A 197 -3.88 10.05 8.12
CA ILE A 197 -2.62 10.82 8.17
C ILE A 197 -1.96 10.90 6.80
N GLN A 198 -1.55 12.14 6.42
CA GLN A 198 -0.77 12.39 5.22
C GLN A 198 0.20 13.53 5.45
N ASN A 199 1.40 13.22 5.92
CA ASN A 199 2.46 14.19 6.17
C ASN A 199 3.85 13.53 6.04
N LEU A 200 4.91 14.30 6.30
CA LEU A 200 6.30 13.83 6.32
C LEU A 200 6.97 14.05 7.67
N LYS A 201 6.18 14.32 8.72
CA LYS A 201 6.71 14.47 10.08
C LYS A 201 7.20 13.12 10.60
N GLY A 202 8.17 13.14 11.51
CA GLY A 202 8.53 11.98 12.32
C GLY A 202 7.38 11.59 13.27
N ALA A 203 7.48 10.42 13.88
CA ALA A 203 6.54 10.03 14.93
C ALA A 203 6.52 11.08 16.05
N GLU A 204 5.34 11.39 16.56
CA GLU A 204 5.15 12.37 17.62
C GLU A 204 4.91 11.65 18.96
N SER A 205 5.58 12.09 20.02
CA SER A 205 5.30 11.66 21.38
C SER A 205 4.15 12.48 21.93
N VAL A 206 3.10 11.82 22.35
CA VAL A 206 1.89 12.46 22.92
C VAL A 206 1.70 11.96 24.34
N PRO A 207 1.48 12.85 25.33
CA PRO A 207 1.22 12.43 26.71
C PRO A 207 -0.05 11.59 26.78
N LEU A 208 0.01 10.49 27.51
CA LEU A 208 -1.15 9.69 27.83
C LEU A 208 -2.05 10.44 28.82
N VAL A 209 -3.36 10.30 28.67
CA VAL A 209 -4.34 10.84 29.62
C VAL A 209 -4.16 10.20 31.00
N GLU A 210 -3.89 8.89 31.01
CA GLU A 210 -3.56 8.12 32.21
C GLU A 210 -2.29 7.32 31.96
N PRO A 211 -1.30 7.38 32.87
CA PRO A 211 -0.10 6.57 32.77
C PRO A 211 -0.42 5.07 32.82
N ILE A 212 0.37 4.27 32.11
CA ILE A 212 0.23 2.81 32.07
C ILE A 212 1.45 2.19 32.77
N ALA A 213 1.21 1.19 33.63
CA ALA A 213 2.25 0.40 34.24
C ALA A 213 2.49 -0.88 33.43
N LEU A 214 3.74 -1.15 33.10
CA LEU A 214 4.17 -2.40 32.46
C LEU A 214 5.02 -3.22 33.46
N SER A 215 4.89 -4.53 33.42
CA SER A 215 5.81 -5.45 34.10
C SER A 215 7.22 -5.40 33.49
N ALA A 216 8.20 -6.02 34.14
CA ALA A 216 9.55 -6.16 33.60
C ALA A 216 9.56 -6.96 32.26
N GLN A 217 8.53 -7.74 31.97
CA GLN A 217 8.33 -8.50 30.73
C GLN A 217 7.56 -7.72 29.67
N GLY A 218 7.11 -6.48 29.98
CA GLY A 218 6.35 -5.63 29.04
C GLY A 218 4.84 -5.89 29.02
N GLU A 219 4.29 -6.61 29.99
CA GLU A 219 2.86 -6.85 30.11
C GLU A 219 2.17 -5.70 30.88
N ILE A 220 0.97 -5.32 30.48
CA ILE A 220 0.19 -4.28 31.16
C ILE A 220 -0.24 -4.80 32.53
N LEU A 221 0.06 -4.03 33.56
CA LEU A 221 -0.36 -4.30 34.93
C LEU A 221 -1.71 -3.65 35.21
N GLU A 222 -2.79 -4.36 34.89
CA GLU A 222 -4.15 -3.85 35.12
C GLU A 222 -4.42 -3.65 36.63
N GLY A 223 -5.01 -2.50 36.98
CA GLY A 223 -5.31 -2.14 38.38
C GLY A 223 -4.10 -1.74 39.22
N ALA A 224 -2.91 -1.59 38.64
CA ALA A 224 -1.75 -1.13 39.36
C ALA A 224 -1.90 0.37 39.78
N HIS A 225 -1.50 0.69 41.00
CA HIS A 225 -1.39 2.07 41.46
C HIS A 225 -0.03 2.63 41.06
N ILE A 226 -0.04 3.75 40.35
CA ILE A 226 1.17 4.41 39.83
C ILE A 226 1.39 5.69 40.65
N ASP A 227 2.52 5.77 41.32
CA ASP A 227 2.99 6.99 41.96
C ASP A 227 4.07 7.64 41.08
N LEU A 228 3.69 8.72 40.40
CA LEU A 228 4.58 9.47 39.52
C LEU A 228 5.68 10.22 40.25
N ALA A 229 5.46 10.59 41.53
CA ALA A 229 6.44 11.33 42.32
C ALA A 229 7.60 10.45 42.77
N THR A 230 7.29 9.23 43.20
CA THR A 230 8.30 8.23 43.58
C THR A 230 8.72 7.31 42.46
N LYS A 231 8.07 7.39 41.29
CA LYS A 231 8.23 6.50 40.14
C LYS A 231 8.07 5.02 40.52
N THR A 232 7.14 4.72 41.40
CA THR A 232 6.86 3.37 41.86
C THR A 232 5.52 2.88 41.33
N VAL A 233 5.47 1.58 41.03
CA VAL A 233 4.26 0.87 40.64
C VAL A 233 3.96 -0.15 41.72
N SER A 234 2.75 -0.16 42.23
CA SER A 234 2.29 -1.14 43.20
C SER A 234 1.03 -1.85 42.73
N LEU A 235 0.95 -3.14 42.95
CA LEU A 235 -0.22 -3.98 42.70
C LEU A 235 -0.63 -4.64 44.00
N GLU A 236 -1.90 -4.51 44.38
CA GLU A 236 -2.45 -5.02 45.65
C GLU A 236 -1.65 -4.57 46.87
N GLY A 237 -1.10 -3.35 46.84
CA GLY A 237 -0.32 -2.78 47.93
C GLY A 237 1.15 -3.20 48.00
N GLN A 238 1.60 -4.05 47.08
CA GLN A 238 3.01 -4.44 47.00
C GLN A 238 3.70 -3.77 45.83
N VAL A 239 4.93 -3.27 46.03
CA VAL A 239 5.72 -2.67 44.96
C VAL A 239 6.16 -3.73 43.98
N VAL A 240 5.93 -3.50 42.66
CA VAL A 240 6.34 -4.40 41.58
C VAL A 240 7.75 -4.04 41.12
N PRO A 241 8.76 -4.88 41.43
CA PRO A 241 10.15 -4.60 41.03
C PRO A 241 10.31 -4.63 39.52
N GLY A 242 11.04 -3.64 38.96
CA GLY A 242 11.34 -3.57 37.53
C GLY A 242 10.14 -3.13 36.64
N ALA A 243 9.03 -2.74 37.26
CA ALA A 243 7.91 -2.17 36.50
C ALA A 243 8.32 -0.85 35.84
N GLN A 244 7.79 -0.61 34.65
CA GLN A 244 8.00 0.61 33.87
C GLN A 244 6.71 1.44 33.84
N ILE A 245 6.85 2.75 33.98
CA ILE A 245 5.74 3.68 33.85
C ILE A 245 5.82 4.33 32.48
N ILE A 246 4.79 4.14 31.69
CA ILE A 246 4.65 4.76 30.37
C ILE A 246 3.71 5.96 30.52
N THR A 247 4.23 7.15 30.27
CA THR A 247 3.50 8.42 30.34
C THR A 247 3.23 9.04 28.98
N GLU A 248 3.85 8.51 27.93
CA GLU A 248 3.76 9.01 26.57
C GLU A 248 3.50 7.87 25.59
N GLN A 249 2.74 8.17 24.55
CA GLN A 249 2.49 7.26 23.44
C GLN A 249 3.17 7.78 22.18
N PHE A 250 3.89 6.92 21.47
CA PHE A 250 4.40 7.20 20.14
C PHE A 250 3.28 7.08 19.11
N VAL A 251 2.93 8.20 18.47
CA VAL A 251 1.95 8.24 17.40
C VAL A 251 2.72 8.26 16.07
N PRO A 252 2.68 7.18 15.27
CA PRO A 252 3.33 7.15 13.98
C PRO A 252 2.68 8.15 13.04
N MET A 253 3.52 8.88 12.30
CA MET A 253 3.13 9.84 11.28
C MET A 253 3.54 9.32 9.89
N GLY A 254 3.35 10.11 8.86
CA GLY A 254 3.87 9.83 7.53
C GLY A 254 2.85 9.90 6.40
N PRO A 255 3.23 9.50 5.17
CA PRO A 255 2.37 9.56 3.99
C PRO A 255 1.43 8.35 3.89
N ALA A 256 0.62 8.10 4.94
CA ALA A 256 -0.20 6.89 5.06
C ALA A 256 -1.39 6.89 4.09
N ALA A 257 -2.15 7.99 3.97
CA ALA A 257 -3.38 8.02 3.18
C ALA A 257 -3.16 7.66 1.70
N SER A 258 -2.08 8.15 1.09
CA SER A 258 -1.75 7.81 -0.30
C SER A 258 -1.42 6.34 -0.48
N GLN A 259 -0.68 5.74 0.44
CA GLN A 259 -0.38 4.31 0.39
C GLN A 259 -1.63 3.47 0.66
N VAL A 260 -2.47 3.87 1.61
CA VAL A 260 -3.74 3.18 1.89
C VAL A 260 -4.64 3.17 0.66
N ALA A 261 -4.81 4.31 -0.03
CA ALA A 261 -5.56 4.38 -1.27
C ALA A 261 -5.02 3.38 -2.31
N ILE A 262 -3.71 3.36 -2.52
CA ILE A 262 -3.04 2.52 -3.52
C ILE A 262 -3.15 1.04 -3.15
N LYS A 263 -2.89 0.67 -1.89
CA LYS A 263 -2.96 -0.74 -1.47
C LYS A 263 -4.36 -1.32 -1.55
N GLN A 264 -5.40 -0.51 -1.35
CA GLN A 264 -6.78 -0.98 -1.43
C GLN A 264 -7.25 -1.11 -2.88
N SER A 265 -7.06 -0.09 -3.71
CA SER A 265 -7.43 -0.15 -5.13
C SER A 265 -6.60 -1.13 -5.94
N GLY A 266 -5.35 -1.37 -5.53
CA GLY A 266 -4.44 -2.36 -6.13
C GLY A 266 -4.70 -3.80 -5.66
N THR A 267 -5.67 -4.03 -4.77
CA THR A 267 -5.97 -5.33 -4.14
C THR A 267 -4.82 -5.93 -3.33
N ASN A 268 -3.85 -5.10 -2.93
CA ASN A 268 -2.66 -5.51 -2.18
C ASN A 268 -2.96 -5.85 -0.71
N GLY A 269 -3.61 -4.91 -0.01
CA GLY A 269 -4.02 -5.05 1.39
C GLY A 269 -2.92 -4.77 2.42
N GLY A 270 -1.65 -4.98 2.14
CA GLY A 270 -0.54 -4.70 3.04
C GLY A 270 0.09 -3.33 2.83
N GLY A 271 0.62 -2.70 3.86
CA GLY A 271 1.18 -1.39 3.68
C GLY A 271 1.75 -0.69 4.90
N PHE A 272 1.32 0.54 5.15
CA PHE A 272 1.98 1.51 6.01
C PHE A 272 2.06 1.05 7.48
N MET A 273 0.92 0.70 8.08
CA MET A 273 0.84 0.23 9.46
C MET A 273 0.84 -1.31 9.52
N GLY A 274 1.40 -1.88 10.59
CA GLY A 274 1.51 -3.33 10.75
C GLY A 274 0.17 -4.05 10.87
N THR A 275 -0.83 -3.41 11.47
CA THR A 275 -2.21 -3.93 11.56
C THR A 275 -3.04 -3.60 10.32
N ASN A 276 -2.44 -2.98 9.32
CA ASN A 276 -3.09 -2.56 8.08
C ASN A 276 -4.32 -1.68 8.35
N SER A 277 -5.37 -1.84 7.56
CA SER A 277 -6.58 -1.01 7.65
C SER A 277 -7.37 -1.16 8.96
N ALA A 278 -6.98 -2.07 9.86
CA ALA A 278 -7.51 -2.13 11.21
C ALA A 278 -6.88 -1.06 12.14
N HIS A 279 -5.75 -0.45 11.74
CA HIS A 279 -5.09 0.58 12.53
C HIS A 279 -5.93 1.87 12.56
N PRO A 280 -6.19 2.48 13.74
CA PRO A 280 -7.03 3.68 13.84
C PRO A 280 -6.54 4.88 13.03
N LEU A 281 -5.24 4.96 12.75
CA LEU A 281 -4.65 6.03 11.94
C LEU A 281 -4.76 5.81 10.42
N GLU A 282 -5.01 4.56 9.99
CA GLU A 282 -5.36 4.24 8.59
C GLU A 282 -6.88 4.27 8.36
N ASN A 283 -7.67 4.04 9.42
CA ASN A 283 -9.13 3.92 9.35
C ASN A 283 -9.78 4.53 10.59
N PRO A 284 -9.77 5.87 10.72
CA PRO A 284 -10.21 6.57 11.93
C PRO A 284 -11.72 6.59 12.14
N ASN A 285 -12.54 6.29 11.12
CA ASN A 285 -13.99 6.40 11.24
C ASN A 285 -14.74 5.54 10.19
N PRO A 286 -16.09 5.38 10.33
CA PRO A 286 -16.89 4.57 9.41
C PRO A 286 -16.84 5.02 7.94
N PHE A 287 -16.62 6.31 7.66
CA PHE A 287 -16.50 6.81 6.30
C PHE A 287 -15.22 6.26 5.63
N THR A 288 -14.09 6.36 6.31
CA THR A 288 -12.82 5.82 5.79
C THR A 288 -12.83 4.30 5.64
N ASN A 289 -13.62 3.61 6.48
CA ASN A 289 -13.82 2.17 6.38
C ASN A 289 -14.69 1.76 5.16
N LEU A 290 -15.54 2.67 4.67
CA LEU A 290 -16.35 2.44 3.49
C LEU A 290 -15.59 2.71 2.19
N VAL A 291 -14.70 3.71 2.20
CA VAL A 291 -13.90 4.15 1.04
C VAL A 291 -12.80 3.13 0.72
#